data_3525029afadd3bd2f2a01932d9fce879
#
_entry.id   3525029afadd3bd2f2a01932d9fce879
#
_cell.length_a   1.000
_cell.length_b   1.000
_cell.length_c   1.000
_cell.angle_alpha   90.00
_cell.angle_beta   90.00
_cell.angle_gamma   90.00
#
_symmetry.space_group_name_H-M   'P 1'
#
loop_
_entity.id
_entity.type
_entity.pdbx_description
1 polymer ?
#
loop_
_entity_poly.entity_id
_entity_poly.type
_entity_poly.pdbx_seq_one_letter_code
_entity_poly.pdbx_strand_id
1 'polypeptide(L)'
;MGYYENTRDKLPFYALNNEAHQQGFESYDWVERVRTDVEWAEETAAEYETKILEDTSLSQGELNELSAQMFDLWDIQLNEVWAVLRQMLPQADMEALTAEELEWIAWKEEQIALTGEEAGGGSLAIMLQAQRAAELTRERVYVLLEYLA
;
A
#
# COMPACT_ATOMS: atom_id res chain seq x y z
N MET A 1 4.06 8.93 13.70
CA MET A 1 3.50 8.99 12.36
C MET A 1 2.31 8.07 12.24
N GLY A 2 1.15 8.65 12.10
CA GLY A 2 -0.09 7.88 12.13
C GLY A 2 -0.33 6.96 10.94
N TYR A 3 0.27 7.25 9.79
CA TYR A 3 -0.02 6.53 8.55
C TYR A 3 0.24 5.03 8.68
N TYR A 4 1.44 4.64 9.09
CA TYR A 4 1.77 3.23 9.25
C TYR A 4 1.28 2.65 10.58
N GLU A 5 1.18 3.45 11.60
CA GLU A 5 0.74 3.01 12.92
C GLU A 5 -0.76 2.73 12.97
N ASN A 6 -1.56 3.49 12.20
CA ASN A 6 -3.01 3.33 12.19
C ASN A 6 -3.45 2.05 11.49
N THR A 7 -2.66 1.51 10.56
CA THR A 7 -3.06 0.36 9.75
C THR A 7 -2.40 -0.94 10.17
N ARG A 8 -1.17 -0.91 10.70
CA ARG A 8 -0.42 -2.12 10.99
C ARG A 8 -1.10 -3.06 11.97
N ASP A 9 -1.82 -2.52 12.96
CA ASP A 9 -2.54 -3.33 13.95
C ASP A 9 -3.72 -4.08 13.33
N LYS A 10 -4.15 -3.66 12.15
CA LYS A 10 -5.26 -4.27 11.42
C LYS A 10 -4.78 -5.36 10.46
N LEU A 11 -3.47 -5.50 10.29
CA LEU A 11 -2.90 -6.47 9.36
C LEU A 11 -2.71 -7.81 10.05
N PRO A 12 -3.29 -8.90 9.52
CA PRO A 12 -3.02 -10.25 10.06
C PRO A 12 -1.53 -10.57 10.06
N PHE A 13 -0.81 -10.10 9.03
CA PHE A 13 0.64 -10.26 8.93
C PHE A 13 1.36 -9.65 10.12
N TYR A 14 0.97 -8.45 10.55
CA TYR A 14 1.63 -7.78 11.65
C TYR A 14 1.45 -8.55 12.98
N ALA A 15 0.25 -9.05 13.23
CA ALA A 15 -0.03 -9.86 14.41
C ALA A 15 0.80 -11.15 14.40
N LEU A 16 0.86 -11.83 13.25
CA LEU A 16 1.67 -13.03 13.08
C LEU A 16 3.16 -12.73 13.27
N ASN A 17 3.62 -11.57 12.80
CA ASN A 17 5.00 -11.15 12.96
C ASN A 17 5.39 -11.00 14.43
N ASN A 18 4.49 -10.49 15.28
CA ASN A 18 4.76 -10.39 16.71
C ASN A 18 4.97 -11.76 17.34
N GLU A 19 4.13 -12.73 17.00
CA GLU A 19 4.29 -14.12 17.50
C GLU A 19 5.55 -14.75 16.95
N ALA A 20 5.80 -14.62 15.65
CA ALA A 20 6.96 -15.19 14.99
C ALA A 20 8.26 -14.63 15.57
N HIS A 21 8.28 -13.34 15.89
CA HIS A 21 9.43 -12.70 16.50
C HIS A 21 9.74 -13.29 17.87
N GLN A 22 8.72 -13.61 18.67
CA GLN A 22 8.89 -14.27 19.97
C GLN A 22 9.33 -15.72 19.85
N GLN A 23 8.94 -16.39 18.76
CA GLN A 23 9.21 -17.81 18.54
C GLN A 23 10.44 -18.10 17.67
N GLY A 24 11.11 -17.05 17.19
CA GLY A 24 12.24 -17.18 16.27
C GLY A 24 11.88 -16.67 14.88
N PHE A 25 12.02 -15.37 14.69
CA PHE A 25 11.69 -14.71 13.41
C PHE A 25 12.44 -15.33 12.24
N GLU A 26 13.70 -15.71 12.43
CA GLU A 26 14.55 -16.26 11.38
C GLU A 26 14.06 -17.58 10.81
N SER A 27 13.19 -18.29 11.52
CA SER A 27 12.68 -19.58 11.05
C SER A 27 11.51 -19.45 10.08
N TYR A 28 10.99 -18.23 9.87
CA TYR A 28 9.87 -17.99 8.99
C TYR A 28 10.31 -17.08 7.82
N ASP A 29 9.94 -17.48 6.61
CA ASP A 29 10.32 -16.69 5.43
C ASP A 29 9.31 -15.57 5.17
N TRP A 30 9.51 -14.46 5.86
CA TRP A 30 8.68 -13.28 5.73
C TRP A 30 8.82 -12.59 4.37
N VAL A 31 10.00 -12.70 3.77
CA VAL A 31 10.24 -12.13 2.44
C VAL A 31 9.38 -12.83 1.39
N GLU A 32 9.38 -14.16 1.43
CA GLU A 32 8.57 -14.97 0.51
C GLU A 32 7.07 -14.69 0.74
N ARG A 33 6.66 -14.60 2.01
CA ARG A 33 5.28 -14.28 2.36
C ARG A 33 4.84 -12.97 1.74
N VAL A 34 5.64 -11.93 1.90
CA VAL A 34 5.33 -10.61 1.35
C VAL A 34 5.25 -10.64 -0.17
N ARG A 35 6.18 -11.33 -0.83
CA ARG A 35 6.16 -11.45 -2.29
C ARG A 35 4.91 -12.15 -2.79
N THR A 36 4.49 -13.20 -2.11
CA THR A 36 3.25 -13.92 -2.43
C THR A 36 2.04 -13.03 -2.25
N ASP A 37 1.99 -12.26 -1.16
CA ASP A 37 0.90 -11.35 -0.88
C ASP A 37 0.82 -10.24 -1.94
N VAL A 38 1.95 -9.75 -2.43
CA VAL A 38 1.98 -8.75 -3.52
C VAL A 38 1.44 -9.34 -4.82
N GLU A 39 1.77 -10.58 -5.14
CA GLU A 39 1.21 -11.26 -6.33
C GLU A 39 -0.31 -11.37 -6.22
N TRP A 40 -0.80 -11.74 -5.06
CA TRP A 40 -2.25 -11.78 -4.80
C TRP A 40 -2.87 -10.40 -4.95
N ALA A 41 -2.20 -9.36 -4.46
CA ALA A 41 -2.68 -7.99 -4.59
C ALA A 41 -2.77 -7.56 -6.06
N GLU A 42 -1.80 -7.94 -6.90
CA GLU A 42 -1.86 -7.65 -8.32
C GLU A 42 -3.06 -8.30 -8.99
N GLU A 43 -3.33 -9.56 -8.68
CA GLU A 43 -4.48 -10.27 -9.23
C GLU A 43 -5.79 -9.63 -8.78
N THR A 44 -5.90 -9.29 -7.52
CA THR A 44 -7.09 -8.66 -6.94
C THR A 44 -7.31 -7.25 -7.51
N ALA A 45 -6.25 -6.47 -7.63
CA ALA A 45 -6.33 -5.13 -8.23
C ALA A 45 -6.78 -5.20 -9.69
N ALA A 46 -6.32 -6.19 -10.45
CA ALA A 46 -6.72 -6.38 -11.83
C ALA A 46 -8.23 -6.69 -11.93
N GLU A 47 -8.78 -7.43 -10.99
CA GLU A 47 -10.22 -7.68 -10.92
C GLU A 47 -11.02 -6.39 -10.69
N TYR A 48 -10.56 -5.55 -9.77
CA TYR A 48 -11.19 -4.24 -9.53
C TYR A 48 -11.12 -3.34 -10.76
N GLU A 49 -9.97 -3.28 -11.41
CA GLU A 49 -9.81 -2.49 -12.64
C GLU A 49 -10.74 -2.94 -13.75
N THR A 50 -10.82 -4.25 -13.96
CA THR A 50 -11.71 -4.82 -14.96
C THR A 50 -13.16 -4.44 -14.68
N LYS A 51 -13.58 -4.53 -13.42
CA LYS A 51 -14.95 -4.16 -13.04
C LYS A 51 -15.21 -2.68 -13.28
N ILE A 52 -14.27 -1.81 -12.92
CA ILE A 52 -14.41 -0.37 -13.14
C ILE A 52 -14.52 -0.04 -14.62
N LEU A 53 -13.73 -0.68 -15.47
CA LEU A 53 -13.68 -0.41 -16.90
C LEU A 53 -14.86 -1.03 -17.68
N GLU A 54 -15.32 -2.19 -17.27
CA GLU A 54 -16.28 -2.98 -18.07
C GLU A 54 -17.71 -2.93 -17.56
N ASP A 55 -17.94 -2.74 -16.27
CA ASP A 55 -19.28 -2.72 -15.70
C ASP A 55 -19.89 -1.31 -15.82
N THR A 56 -20.65 -1.11 -16.89
CA THR A 56 -21.28 0.18 -17.17
C THR A 56 -22.48 0.48 -16.27
N SER A 57 -22.89 -0.47 -15.43
CA SER A 57 -24.01 -0.30 -14.51
C SER A 57 -23.62 0.40 -13.20
N LEU A 58 -22.32 0.56 -12.93
CA LEU A 58 -21.84 1.13 -11.68
C LEU A 58 -22.15 2.62 -11.58
N SER A 59 -22.65 3.03 -10.41
CA SER A 59 -22.79 4.44 -10.08
C SER A 59 -21.43 5.07 -9.78
N GLN A 60 -21.37 6.40 -9.79
CA GLN A 60 -20.14 7.11 -9.39
C GLN A 60 -19.73 6.75 -7.95
N GLY A 61 -20.71 6.62 -7.05
CA GLY A 61 -20.41 6.19 -5.67
C GLY A 61 -19.79 4.80 -5.61
N GLU A 62 -20.29 3.86 -6.40
CA GLU A 62 -19.73 2.51 -6.47
C GLU A 62 -18.33 2.52 -7.09
N LEU A 63 -18.10 3.34 -8.12
CA LEU A 63 -16.77 3.51 -8.70
C LEU A 63 -15.78 4.08 -7.69
N ASN A 64 -16.22 5.05 -6.88
CA ASN A 64 -15.40 5.65 -5.83
C ASN A 64 -15.02 4.60 -4.77
N GLU A 65 -15.99 3.77 -4.39
CA GLU A 65 -15.77 2.70 -3.40
C GLU A 65 -14.76 1.66 -3.91
N LEU A 66 -14.92 1.19 -5.15
CA LEU A 66 -13.97 0.25 -5.74
C LEU A 66 -12.57 0.83 -5.85
N SER A 67 -12.47 2.12 -6.22
CA SER A 67 -11.19 2.80 -6.31
C SER A 67 -10.53 2.94 -4.95
N ALA A 68 -11.30 3.23 -3.91
CA ALA A 68 -10.80 3.28 -2.53
C ALA A 68 -10.33 1.90 -2.06
N GLN A 69 -11.02 0.84 -2.43
CA GLN A 69 -10.62 -0.54 -2.10
C GLN A 69 -9.30 -0.92 -2.78
N MET A 70 -9.08 -0.47 -4.01
CA MET A 70 -7.80 -0.66 -4.69
C MET A 70 -6.65 0.03 -3.94
N PHE A 71 -6.88 1.25 -3.49
CA PHE A 71 -5.88 1.95 -2.69
C PHE A 71 -5.61 1.22 -1.36
N ASP A 72 -6.68 0.81 -0.67
CA ASP A 72 -6.54 0.08 0.61
C ASP A 72 -5.73 -1.21 0.43
N LEU A 73 -5.97 -1.91 -0.66
CA LEU A 73 -5.23 -3.13 -0.99
C LEU A 73 -3.73 -2.87 -1.06
N TRP A 74 -3.31 -1.83 -1.78
CA TRP A 74 -1.91 -1.49 -1.92
C TRP A 74 -1.32 -0.89 -0.65
N ASP A 75 -2.11 -0.15 0.10
CA ASP A 75 -1.69 0.38 1.39
C ASP A 75 -1.37 -0.74 2.39
N ILE A 76 -2.19 -1.79 2.39
CA ILE A 76 -1.94 -2.98 3.20
C ILE A 76 -0.61 -3.63 2.80
N GLN A 77 -0.34 -3.79 1.50
CA GLN A 77 0.92 -4.35 1.03
C GLN A 77 2.12 -3.49 1.43
N LEU A 78 1.98 -2.18 1.33
CA LEU A 78 3.04 -1.25 1.74
C LEU A 78 3.37 -1.44 3.22
N ASN A 79 2.37 -1.54 4.06
CA ASN A 79 2.55 -1.74 5.50
C ASN A 79 3.19 -3.10 5.82
N GLU A 80 2.83 -4.16 5.09
CA GLU A 80 3.44 -5.47 5.27
C GLU A 80 4.93 -5.44 4.92
N VAL A 81 5.28 -4.86 3.78
CA VAL A 81 6.68 -4.74 3.37
C VAL A 81 7.46 -3.93 4.40
N TRP A 82 6.88 -2.82 4.85
CA TRP A 82 7.52 -1.97 5.85
C TRP A 82 7.80 -2.73 7.16
N ALA A 83 6.84 -3.53 7.62
CA ALA A 83 7.00 -4.33 8.82
C ALA A 83 8.17 -5.33 8.70
N VAL A 84 8.31 -5.95 7.53
CA VAL A 84 9.42 -6.88 7.28
C VAL A 84 10.76 -6.14 7.24
N LEU A 85 10.80 -4.98 6.58
CA LEU A 85 12.01 -4.17 6.52
C LEU A 85 12.48 -3.76 7.93
N ARG A 86 11.54 -3.39 8.79
CA ARG A 86 11.88 -3.02 10.17
C ARG A 86 12.50 -4.17 10.96
N GLN A 87 12.18 -5.41 10.61
CA GLN A 87 12.75 -6.58 11.28
C GLN A 87 14.09 -6.99 10.70
N MET A 88 14.34 -6.70 9.42
CA MET A 88 15.47 -7.24 8.70
C MET A 88 16.61 -6.26 8.45
N LEU A 89 16.30 -4.97 8.31
CA LEU A 89 17.34 -3.99 8.01
C LEU A 89 18.06 -3.53 9.29
N PRO A 90 19.38 -3.25 9.19
CA PRO A 90 20.11 -2.61 10.27
C PRO A 90 19.48 -1.28 10.63
N GLN A 91 19.63 -0.86 11.88
CA GLN A 91 19.01 0.36 12.38
C GLN A 91 19.39 1.61 11.56
N ALA A 92 20.65 1.74 11.19
CA ALA A 92 21.12 2.89 10.41
C ALA A 92 20.43 2.94 9.03
N ASP A 93 20.27 1.79 8.39
CA ASP A 93 19.59 1.70 7.09
C ASP A 93 18.10 2.02 7.24
N MET A 94 17.47 1.55 8.31
CA MET A 94 16.06 1.83 8.58
C MET A 94 15.82 3.31 8.87
N GLU A 95 16.74 3.97 9.56
CA GLU A 95 16.64 5.40 9.83
C GLU A 95 16.70 6.21 8.52
N ALA A 96 17.63 5.86 7.63
CA ALA A 96 17.76 6.50 6.33
C ALA A 96 16.53 6.26 5.47
N LEU A 97 16.03 5.02 5.45
CA LEU A 97 14.85 4.67 4.68
C LEU A 97 13.59 5.36 5.23
N THR A 98 13.50 5.51 6.55
CA THR A 98 12.38 6.22 7.18
C THR A 98 12.34 7.68 6.74
N ALA A 99 13.50 8.35 6.69
CA ALA A 99 13.57 9.73 6.20
C ALA A 99 13.13 9.82 4.74
N GLU A 100 13.57 8.90 3.90
CA GLU A 100 13.15 8.83 2.50
C GLU A 100 11.64 8.59 2.38
N GLU A 101 11.10 7.70 3.20
CA GLU A 101 9.69 7.37 3.18
C GLU A 101 8.82 8.56 3.57
N LEU A 102 9.24 9.34 4.54
CA LEU A 102 8.52 10.55 4.93
C LEU A 102 8.46 11.57 3.80
N GLU A 103 9.55 11.72 3.06
CA GLU A 103 9.58 12.58 1.87
C GLU A 103 8.65 12.04 0.79
N TRP A 104 8.65 10.72 0.58
CA TRP A 104 7.75 10.09 -0.39
C TRP A 104 6.28 10.30 -0.02
N ILE A 105 5.92 10.16 1.26
CA ILE A 105 4.55 10.37 1.73
C ILE A 105 4.10 11.80 1.42
N ALA A 106 4.94 12.79 1.71
CA ALA A 106 4.63 14.19 1.42
C ALA A 106 4.43 14.42 -0.07
N TRP A 107 5.31 13.87 -0.89
CA TRP A 107 5.20 13.95 -2.35
C TRP A 107 3.93 13.27 -2.86
N LYS A 108 3.62 12.09 -2.35
CA LYS A 108 2.41 11.34 -2.71
C LYS A 108 1.16 12.17 -2.44
N GLU A 109 1.07 12.75 -1.25
CA GLU A 109 -0.08 13.58 -0.87
C GLU A 109 -0.24 14.79 -1.78
N GLU A 110 0.86 15.40 -2.18
CA GLU A 110 0.85 16.51 -3.14
C GLU A 110 0.33 16.06 -4.49
N GLN A 111 0.77 14.90 -4.99
CA GLN A 111 0.31 14.37 -6.27
C GLN A 111 -1.19 14.05 -6.25
N ILE A 112 -1.68 13.51 -5.15
CA ILE A 112 -3.10 13.22 -4.98
C ILE A 112 -3.91 14.52 -4.97
N ALA A 113 -3.44 15.54 -4.26
CA ALA A 113 -4.09 16.85 -4.24
C ALA A 113 -4.17 17.47 -5.63
N LEU A 114 -3.07 17.42 -6.40
CA LEU A 114 -3.03 17.92 -7.76
C LEU A 114 -4.04 17.20 -8.67
N THR A 115 -4.15 15.89 -8.52
CA THR A 115 -5.12 15.09 -9.28
C THR A 115 -6.55 15.57 -9.01
N GLY A 116 -6.88 15.87 -7.76
CA GLY A 116 -8.18 16.40 -7.39
C GLY A 116 -8.45 17.77 -7.97
N GLU A 117 -7.45 18.65 -7.97
CA GLU A 117 -7.55 20.00 -8.55
C GLU A 117 -7.77 19.93 -10.06
N GLU A 118 -7.00 19.09 -10.76
CA GLU A 118 -7.12 18.94 -12.21
C GLU A 118 -8.50 18.39 -12.61
N ALA A 119 -9.10 17.56 -11.78
CA ALA A 119 -10.44 17.01 -12.02
C ALA A 119 -11.55 18.00 -11.68
N GLY A 120 -11.24 19.15 -11.07
CA GLY A 120 -12.23 20.18 -10.75
C GLY A 120 -13.04 19.90 -9.51
N GLY A 121 -12.63 19.00 -8.65
CA GLY A 121 -13.34 18.62 -7.42
C GLY A 121 -14.54 17.73 -7.70
N GLY A 122 -15.34 17.47 -6.67
CA GLY A 122 -16.52 16.63 -6.75
C GLY A 122 -16.26 15.14 -6.73
N SER A 123 -17.29 14.36 -7.06
CA SER A 123 -17.25 12.91 -6.92
C SER A 123 -16.25 12.23 -7.88
N LEU A 124 -16.10 12.75 -9.08
CA LEU A 124 -15.10 12.24 -10.03
C LEU A 124 -13.69 12.44 -9.50
N ALA A 125 -13.43 13.60 -8.89
CA ALA A 125 -12.13 13.88 -8.29
C ALA A 125 -11.78 12.86 -7.21
N ILE A 126 -12.74 12.46 -6.38
CA ILE A 126 -12.55 11.45 -5.33
C ILE A 126 -12.10 10.13 -5.95
N MET A 127 -12.75 9.69 -7.03
CA MET A 127 -12.37 8.47 -7.74
C MET A 127 -10.94 8.54 -8.26
N LEU A 128 -10.62 9.64 -8.97
CA LEU A 128 -9.30 9.81 -9.58
C LEU A 128 -8.20 9.92 -8.54
N GLN A 129 -8.47 10.57 -7.41
CA GLN A 129 -7.53 10.66 -6.30
C GLN A 129 -7.24 9.29 -5.70
N ALA A 130 -8.27 8.47 -5.50
CA ALA A 130 -8.10 7.11 -4.98
C ALA A 130 -7.30 6.24 -5.95
N GLN A 131 -7.56 6.35 -7.25
CA GLN A 131 -6.83 5.61 -8.27
C GLN A 131 -5.36 6.05 -8.35
N ARG A 132 -5.11 7.35 -8.23
CA ARG A 132 -3.74 7.88 -8.21
C ARG A 132 -3.00 7.40 -6.96
N ALA A 133 -3.67 7.43 -5.81
CA ALA A 133 -3.10 6.92 -4.56
C ALA A 133 -2.74 5.43 -4.67
N ALA A 134 -3.60 4.63 -5.29
CA ALA A 134 -3.35 3.20 -5.52
C ALA A 134 -2.12 3.01 -6.42
N GLU A 135 -2.03 3.75 -7.52
CA GLU A 135 -0.91 3.67 -8.46
C GLU A 135 0.42 4.02 -7.79
N LEU A 136 0.47 5.14 -7.08
CA LEU A 136 1.69 5.58 -6.40
C LEU A 136 2.12 4.62 -5.31
N THR A 137 1.16 4.11 -4.55
CA THR A 137 1.43 3.16 -3.46
C THR A 137 1.94 1.84 -4.03
N ARG A 138 1.34 1.34 -5.11
CA ARG A 138 1.83 0.15 -5.80
C ARG A 138 3.28 0.31 -6.25
N GLU A 139 3.61 1.41 -6.88
CA GLU A 139 4.98 1.70 -7.29
C GLU A 139 5.94 1.69 -6.10
N ARG A 140 5.54 2.28 -4.98
CA ARG A 140 6.37 2.32 -3.78
C ARG A 140 6.58 0.94 -3.16
N VAL A 141 5.57 0.08 -3.20
CA VAL A 141 5.70 -1.31 -2.75
C VAL A 141 6.87 -1.99 -3.46
N TYR A 142 6.95 -1.84 -4.78
CA TYR A 142 8.03 -2.47 -5.55
C TYR A 142 9.40 -1.85 -5.26
N VAL A 143 9.45 -0.54 -5.04
CA VAL A 143 10.70 0.11 -4.61
C VAL A 143 11.17 -0.47 -3.29
N LEU A 144 10.27 -0.61 -2.31
CA LEU A 144 10.63 -1.15 -1.00
C LEU A 144 11.02 -2.62 -1.06
N LEU A 145 10.39 -3.41 -1.94
CA LEU A 145 10.75 -4.83 -2.12
C LEU A 145 12.19 -5.01 -2.57
N GLU A 146 12.77 -4.05 -3.27
CA GLU A 146 14.17 -4.11 -3.71
C GLU A 146 15.14 -4.20 -2.52
N TYR A 147 14.78 -3.62 -1.38
CA TYR A 147 15.60 -3.71 -0.18
C TYR A 147 15.63 -5.12 0.42
N LEU A 148 14.74 -5.99 -0.03
CA LEU A 148 14.64 -7.38 0.42
C LEU A 148 15.23 -8.38 -0.61
N ALA A 149 15.76 -7.88 -1.67
CA ALA A 149 16.30 -8.71 -2.75
C ALA A 149 17.63 -9.37 -2.36
#